data_eece08fd63d35f417f106356c0de9dcd
#
_entry.id   eece08fd63d35f417f106356c0de9dcd
#
_cell.length_a   1.000
_cell.length_b   1.000
_cell.length_c   1.000
_cell.angle_alpha   90.00
_cell.angle_beta   90.00
_cell.angle_gamma   90.00
#
_symmetry.space_group_name_H-M   'P 1'
#
loop_
_entity.id
_entity.type
_entity.pdbx_description
1 polymer ?
#
loop_
_entity_poly.entity_id
_entity_poly.type
_entity_poly.pdbx_seq_one_letter_code
_entity_poly.pdbx_strand_id
1 'polypeptide(L)'
;MATEFAFDDQILVLDGRVLEIFHSGTEESVRYHVSYLRISATPNGDGFKVRLGRAYGENDIAGGRRWKLTAEQFAGFRAFIADAIAARDNGPLNQ
;
A
#
# COMPACT_ATOMS: atom_id res chain seq x y z
N MET A 1 -11.93 6.49 -10.91
CA MET A 1 -11.83 7.42 -9.78
C MET A 1 -10.63 7.07 -8.92
N ALA A 2 -9.89 8.06 -8.48
CA ALA A 2 -8.69 7.84 -7.67
C ALA A 2 -8.97 8.15 -6.21
N THR A 3 -8.37 7.37 -5.31
CA THR A 3 -8.40 7.65 -3.88
C THR A 3 -6.97 7.88 -3.41
N GLU A 4 -6.83 8.66 -2.34
CA GLU A 4 -5.53 9.04 -1.83
C GLU A 4 -5.44 8.82 -0.33
N PHE A 5 -4.23 8.52 0.13
CA PHE A 5 -3.92 8.47 1.54
C PHE A 5 -2.55 9.08 1.75
N ALA A 6 -2.46 10.08 2.60
CA ALA A 6 -1.20 10.76 2.87
C ALA A 6 -0.83 10.61 4.34
N PHE A 7 0.47 10.41 4.59
CA PHE A 7 1.01 10.41 5.95
C PHE A 7 2.47 10.82 5.87
N ASP A 8 2.90 11.60 6.87
CA ASP A 8 4.25 12.14 6.91
C ASP A 8 4.60 12.78 5.57
N ASP A 9 5.61 12.27 4.87
CA ASP A 9 6.03 12.80 3.58
C ASP A 9 5.68 11.85 2.43
N GLN A 10 4.73 10.96 2.65
CA GLN A 10 4.29 9.99 1.66
C GLN A 10 2.88 10.28 1.19
N ILE A 11 2.62 10.08 -0.09
CA ILE A 11 1.28 10.16 -0.65
C ILE A 11 1.07 8.89 -1.48
N LEU A 12 0.02 8.14 -1.13
CA LEU A 12 -0.37 6.94 -1.86
C LEU A 12 -1.62 7.24 -2.65
N VAL A 13 -1.60 6.89 -3.92
CA VAL A 13 -2.75 7.13 -4.81
C VAL A 13 -3.15 5.80 -5.44
N LEU A 14 -4.39 5.42 -5.25
CA LEU A 14 -4.97 4.26 -5.92
C LEU A 14 -5.86 4.75 -7.05
N ASP A 15 -5.45 4.47 -8.28
CA ASP A 15 -6.20 4.86 -9.47
C ASP A 15 -6.49 3.60 -10.28
N GLY A 16 -7.75 3.16 -10.23
CA GLY A 16 -8.11 1.92 -10.85
C GLY A 16 -7.40 0.77 -10.17
N ARG A 17 -6.48 0.12 -10.89
CA ARG A 17 -5.76 -1.04 -10.40
C ARG A 17 -4.27 -0.79 -10.24
N VAL A 18 -3.90 0.47 -10.18
CA VAL A 18 -2.50 0.87 -9.98
C VAL A 18 -2.39 1.67 -8.70
N LEU A 19 -1.49 1.24 -7.83
CA LEU A 19 -1.13 1.99 -6.63
C LEU A 19 0.18 2.69 -6.90
N GLU A 20 0.18 4.01 -6.73
CA GLU A 20 1.37 4.81 -6.92
C GLU A 20 1.76 5.46 -5.59
N ILE A 21 3.04 5.43 -5.28
CA ILE A 21 3.57 5.98 -4.04
C ILE A 21 4.52 7.12 -4.37
N PHE A 22 4.19 8.31 -3.88
CA PHE A 22 5.02 9.50 -4.04
C PHE A 22 5.68 9.81 -2.71
N HIS A 23 6.91 10.26 -2.79
CA HIS A 23 7.66 10.71 -1.62
C HIS A 23 7.99 12.19 -1.80
N SER A 24 7.63 13.00 -0.81
CA SER A 24 7.92 14.43 -0.85
C SER A 24 9.42 14.68 -0.95
N GLY A 25 9.79 15.62 -1.82
CA GLY A 25 11.19 15.97 -2.00
C GLY A 25 11.88 15.18 -3.11
N THR A 26 11.19 14.25 -3.74
CA THR A 26 11.74 13.56 -4.91
C THR A 26 10.73 13.64 -6.06
N GLU A 27 11.24 13.53 -7.27
CA GLU A 27 10.39 13.48 -8.45
C GLU A 27 10.03 12.05 -8.82
N GLU A 28 10.60 11.07 -8.12
CA GLU A 28 10.38 9.68 -8.42
C GLU A 28 9.16 9.14 -7.68
N SER A 29 8.46 8.23 -8.33
CA SER A 29 7.39 7.49 -7.70
C SER A 29 7.56 6.03 -8.00
N VAL A 30 6.88 5.18 -7.21
CA VAL A 30 6.87 3.74 -7.41
C VAL A 30 5.44 3.32 -7.68
N ARG A 31 5.25 2.46 -8.67
CA ARG A 31 3.93 1.97 -9.04
C ARG A 31 3.84 0.48 -8.88
N TYR A 32 2.69 0.04 -8.39
CA TYR A 32 2.38 -1.37 -8.25
C TYR A 32 1.02 -1.66 -8.85
N HIS A 33 0.95 -2.68 -9.67
CA HIS A 33 -0.36 -3.19 -10.08
C HIS A 33 -0.92 -3.97 -8.89
N VAL A 34 -2.18 -3.72 -8.53
CA VAL A 34 -2.74 -4.31 -7.31
C VAL A 34 -2.75 -5.83 -7.32
N SER A 35 -2.76 -6.45 -8.51
CA SER A 35 -2.71 -7.92 -8.64
C SER A 35 -1.43 -8.51 -8.03
N TYR A 36 -0.36 -7.74 -7.97
CA TYR A 36 0.93 -8.21 -7.45
C TYR A 36 1.29 -7.61 -6.11
N LEU A 37 0.37 -6.87 -5.53
CA LEU A 37 0.63 -6.16 -4.29
C LEU A 37 0.54 -7.10 -3.10
N ARG A 38 1.47 -6.95 -2.17
CA ARG A 38 1.43 -7.66 -0.89
C ARG A 38 1.81 -6.71 0.22
N ILE A 39 1.10 -6.84 1.34
CA ILE A 39 1.28 -5.97 2.47
C ILE A 39 1.41 -6.82 3.72
N SER A 40 2.34 -6.43 4.58
CA SER A 40 2.56 -7.07 5.86
C SER A 40 2.56 -5.99 6.93
N ALA A 41 1.89 -6.25 8.04
CA ALA A 41 1.86 -5.32 9.16
C ALA A 41 2.05 -6.08 10.46
N THR A 42 2.93 -5.58 11.30
CA THR A 42 3.20 -6.17 12.61
C THR A 42 3.12 -5.09 13.68
N PRO A 43 2.57 -5.42 14.87
CA PRO A 43 2.56 -4.47 15.98
C PRO A 43 3.98 -4.05 16.35
N ASN A 44 4.13 -2.77 16.69
CA ASN A 44 5.41 -2.19 17.07
C ASN A 44 5.16 -1.10 18.11
N GLY A 45 5.30 -1.41 19.38
CA GLY A 45 4.95 -0.49 20.44
C GLY A 45 3.48 -0.10 20.35
N ASP A 46 3.20 1.20 20.30
CA ASP A 46 1.84 1.71 20.19
C ASP A 46 1.35 1.80 18.74
N GLY A 47 2.21 1.44 17.79
CA GLY A 47 1.87 1.54 16.38
C GLY A 47 2.16 0.25 15.65
N PHE A 48 2.49 0.37 14.38
CA PHE A 48 2.72 -0.78 13.49
C PHE A 48 3.89 -0.53 12.56
N LYS A 49 4.60 -1.61 12.25
CA LYS A 49 5.55 -1.62 11.14
C LYS A 49 4.83 -2.21 9.95
N VAL A 50 4.84 -1.49 8.85
CA VAL A 50 4.15 -1.90 7.63
C VAL A 50 5.17 -2.05 6.51
N ARG A 51 5.06 -3.14 5.78
CA ARG A 51 5.82 -3.35 4.57
C ARG A 51 4.85 -3.55 3.42
N LEU A 52 5.08 -2.83 2.34
CA LEU A 52 4.26 -2.90 1.15
C LEU A 52 5.18 -3.09 -0.05
N GLY A 53 4.90 -4.05 -0.88
CA GLY A 53 5.70 -4.29 -2.06
C GLY A 53 5.06 -5.31 -2.97
N ARG A 54 5.87 -5.94 -3.79
CA ARG A 54 5.42 -6.91 -4.78
C ARG A 54 5.41 -8.31 -4.16
N ALA A 55 4.35 -9.06 -4.39
CA ALA A 55 4.26 -10.43 -3.92
C ALA A 55 5.38 -11.28 -4.52
N TYR A 56 6.05 -12.05 -3.69
CA TYR A 56 7.14 -12.92 -4.10
C TYR A 56 6.96 -14.27 -3.41
N GLY A 57 6.85 -15.33 -4.20
CA GLY A 57 6.58 -16.63 -3.62
C GLY A 57 5.23 -16.66 -2.93
N GLU A 58 5.12 -17.48 -1.90
CA GLU A 58 3.85 -17.64 -1.18
C GLU A 58 3.63 -16.60 -0.10
N ASN A 59 4.71 -16.17 0.57
CA ASN A 59 4.59 -15.32 1.75
C ASN A 59 5.51 -14.12 1.76
N ASP A 60 6.41 -14.00 0.79
CA ASP A 60 7.40 -12.95 0.82
C ASP A 60 6.99 -11.71 0.03
N ILE A 61 7.69 -10.63 0.31
CA ILE A 61 7.50 -9.35 -0.37
C ILE A 61 8.84 -8.96 -0.95
N ALA A 62 8.85 -8.65 -2.25
CA ALA A 62 10.06 -8.20 -2.93
C ALA A 62 10.04 -6.67 -3.01
N GLY A 63 11.17 -6.06 -2.71
CA GLY A 63 11.34 -4.61 -2.79
C GLY A 63 10.36 -3.87 -1.88
N GLY A 64 9.88 -2.74 -2.35
CA GLY A 64 8.82 -2.02 -1.70
C GLY A 64 9.25 -1.00 -0.68
N ARG A 65 8.30 -0.61 0.15
CA ARG A 65 8.47 0.42 1.16
C ARG A 65 8.21 -0.15 2.54
N ARG A 66 8.90 0.41 3.52
CA ARG A 66 8.70 0.05 4.92
C ARG A 66 8.44 1.33 5.70
N TRP A 67 7.41 1.29 6.52
CA TRP A 67 7.02 2.46 7.30
C TRP A 67 6.72 2.05 8.73
N LYS A 68 6.92 3.01 9.63
CA LYS A 68 6.42 2.89 11.00
C LYS A 68 5.25 3.84 11.11
N LEU A 69 4.08 3.30 11.40
CA LEU A 69 2.85 4.09 11.48
C LEU A 69 2.35 4.12 12.91
N THR A 70 1.81 5.27 13.31
CA THR A 70 1.07 5.34 14.56
C THR A 70 -0.22 4.53 14.40
N ALA A 71 -0.89 4.23 15.52
CA ALA A 71 -2.16 3.50 15.47
C ALA A 71 -3.18 4.26 14.61
N GLU A 72 -3.20 5.58 14.72
CA GLU A 72 -4.12 6.42 13.95
C GLU A 72 -3.78 6.38 12.46
N GLN A 73 -2.51 6.53 12.13
CA GLN A 73 -2.07 6.44 10.74
C GLN A 73 -2.38 5.07 10.15
N PHE A 74 -2.17 4.02 10.94
CA PHE A 74 -2.43 2.66 10.49
C PHE A 74 -3.92 2.43 10.22
N ALA A 75 -4.80 2.99 11.04
CA ALA A 75 -6.24 2.88 10.81
C ALA A 75 -6.63 3.50 9.47
N GLY A 76 -6.08 4.67 9.15
CA GLY A 76 -6.31 5.32 7.85
C GLY A 76 -5.71 4.52 6.70
N PHE A 77 -4.51 3.99 6.89
CA PHE A 77 -3.85 3.15 5.89
C PHE A 77 -4.69 1.91 5.59
N ARG A 78 -5.19 1.24 6.63
CA ARG A 78 -6.02 0.05 6.44
C ARG A 78 -7.28 0.34 5.64
N ALA A 79 -7.94 1.45 5.96
CA ALA A 79 -9.15 1.84 5.24
C ALA A 79 -8.84 2.10 3.77
N PHE A 80 -7.74 2.79 3.51
CA PHE A 80 -7.32 3.08 2.14
C PHE A 80 -6.96 1.81 1.38
N ILE A 81 -6.14 0.95 2.00
CA ILE A 81 -5.62 -0.22 1.30
C ILE A 81 -6.70 -1.30 1.10
N ALA A 82 -7.79 -1.24 1.87
CA ALA A 82 -8.90 -2.16 1.67
C ALA A 82 -9.46 -2.05 0.25
N ASP A 83 -9.49 -0.84 -0.31
CA ASP A 83 -9.95 -0.63 -1.67
C ASP A 83 -9.01 -1.29 -2.69
N ALA A 84 -7.70 -1.20 -2.43
CA ALA A 84 -6.71 -1.84 -3.31
C ALA A 84 -6.83 -3.36 -3.26
N ILE A 85 -7.02 -3.91 -2.06
CA ILE A 85 -7.19 -5.35 -1.88
C ILE A 85 -8.45 -5.83 -2.57
N ALA A 86 -9.55 -5.09 -2.43
CA ALA A 86 -10.80 -5.42 -3.08
C ALA A 86 -10.64 -5.42 -4.61
N ALA A 87 -9.94 -4.40 -5.14
CA ALA A 87 -9.68 -4.33 -6.58
C ALA A 87 -8.84 -5.51 -7.05
N ARG A 88 -7.83 -5.91 -6.26
CA ARG A 88 -7.00 -7.06 -6.57
C ARG A 88 -7.80 -8.35 -6.62
N ASP A 89 -8.63 -8.57 -5.60
CA ASP A 89 -9.34 -9.83 -5.45
C ASP A 89 -10.47 -9.98 -6.45
N ASN A 90 -11.10 -8.89 -6.84
CA ASN A 90 -12.26 -8.93 -7.73
C ASN A 90 -11.92 -8.72 -9.20
N GLY A 91 -10.76 -8.12 -9.48
CA GLY A 91 -10.43 -7.67 -10.82
C GLY A 91 -10.39 -8.77 -11.87
N PRO A 92 -9.55 -9.80 -11.71
CA PRO A 92 -9.39 -10.83 -12.75
C PRO A 92 -10.67 -11.63 -12.99
N LEU A 93 -11.47 -11.79 -11.96
CA LEU A 93 -12.66 -12.64 -12.04
C LEU A 93 -13.82 -11.96 -12.75
N ASN A 94 -13.75 -10.65 -12.87
CA ASN A 94 -14.85 -9.86 -13.43
C ASN A 94 -14.58 -9.40 -14.85
N GLN A 95 -13.60 -9.99 -15.47
CA GLN A 95 -13.23 -9.67 -16.85
C GLN A 95 -14.10 -10.37 -17.84
#